data_e1aa26996be49dc6de114630a300e429
#
_entry.id   e1aa26996be49dc6de114630a300e429
#
_cell.length_a   1.000
_cell.length_b   1.000
_cell.length_c   1.000
_cell.angle_alpha   90.00
_cell.angle_beta   90.00
_cell.angle_gamma   90.00
#
_symmetry.space_group_name_H-M   'P 1'
#
loop_
_entity.id
_entity.type
_entity.pdbx_description
1 polymer ?
#
loop_
_entity_poly.entity_id
_entity_poly.type
_entity_poly.pdbx_seq_one_letter_code
_entity_poly.pdbx_strand_id
1 'polypeptide(L)' 'MGPQLVDYLLYEKEDNGILWIKFNRPEKMNALYGTAESSGTVAKVGEYMRAADDDPEVRVVVLTGVGRGFCSGADLKE' A
#
# COMPACT_ATOMS: atom_id res chain seq x y z
N MET A 1 -4.41 4.49 16.59
CA MET A 1 -5.29 4.81 15.48
C MET A 1 -4.64 4.42 14.16
N GLY A 2 -5.38 3.80 13.24
CA GLY A 2 -4.84 3.35 11.98
C GLY A 2 -4.67 4.46 10.96
N PRO A 3 -4.09 4.17 9.81
CA PRO A 3 -3.92 5.15 8.74
C PRO A 3 -5.26 5.44 8.04
N GLN A 4 -5.32 6.53 7.31
CA GLN A 4 -6.47 6.80 6.44
C GLN A 4 -6.42 5.86 5.24
N LEU A 5 -7.41 4.98 5.13
CA LEU A 5 -7.43 3.95 4.10
C LEU A 5 -7.88 4.52 2.76
N VAL A 6 -7.33 3.98 1.69
CA VAL A 6 -7.69 4.29 0.32
C VAL A 6 -7.89 2.99 -0.44
N ASP A 7 -8.63 3.03 -1.56
CA ASP A 7 -8.96 1.81 -2.30
C ASP A 7 -7.82 1.31 -3.21
N TYR A 8 -6.88 2.19 -3.59
CA TYR A 8 -5.76 1.79 -4.47
C TYR A 8 -4.56 1.23 -3.71
N LEU A 9 -4.62 1.19 -2.38
CA LEU A 9 -3.59 0.57 -1.55
C LEU A 9 -4.27 -0.01 -0.32
N LEU A 10 -4.26 -1.33 -0.21
CA LEU A 10 -4.95 -2.04 0.86
C LEU A 10 -4.05 -2.18 2.08
N TYR A 11 -4.67 -2.21 3.25
CA TYR A 11 -4.01 -2.34 4.54
C TYR A 11 -4.76 -3.43 5.31
N GLU A 12 -4.19 -4.62 5.38
CA GLU A 12 -4.88 -5.79 5.95
C GLU A 12 -4.01 -6.41 7.02
N LYS A 13 -4.45 -6.29 8.27
CA LYS A 13 -3.71 -6.82 9.41
C LYS A 13 -4.33 -8.16 9.84
N GLU A 14 -3.48 -9.19 9.99
CA GLU A 14 -3.89 -10.49 10.52
C GLU A 14 -3.60 -10.54 12.02
N ASP A 15 -4.30 -11.45 12.71
CA ASP A 15 -4.15 -11.63 14.16
C ASP A 15 -2.76 -12.09 14.56
N ASN A 16 -2.03 -12.75 13.64
CA ASN A 16 -0.70 -13.30 13.90
C ASN A 16 0.42 -12.26 13.80
N GLY A 17 0.10 -10.99 13.58
CA GLY A 17 1.08 -9.92 13.49
C GLY A 17 1.57 -9.63 12.10
N ILE A 18 1.02 -10.26 11.07
CA ILE A 18 1.36 -9.99 9.68
C ILE A 18 0.46 -8.88 9.16
N LEU A 19 1.07 -7.83 8.62
CA LEU A 19 0.36 -6.77 7.93
C LEU A 19 0.63 -6.89 6.43
N TRP A 20 -0.43 -6.98 5.65
CA TRP A 20 -0.37 -6.98 4.19
C TRP A 20 -0.65 -5.59 3.68
N ILE A 21 0.28 -5.02 2.94
CA ILE A 21 0.07 -3.79 2.19
C ILE A 21 0.06 -4.18 0.72
N LYS A 22 -1.09 -3.98 0.05
CA LYS A 22 -1.30 -4.50 -1.31
C LYS A 22 -1.60 -3.37 -2.27
N PHE A 23 -0.80 -3.24 -3.32
CA PHE A 23 -1.14 -2.36 -4.44
C PHE A 23 -2.41 -2.89 -5.08
N ASN A 24 -3.41 -2.03 -5.24
CA ASN A 24 -4.73 -2.44 -5.70
C ASN A 24 -5.18 -1.66 -6.93
N ARG A 25 -4.37 -1.71 -7.98
CA ARG A 25 -4.72 -1.22 -9.31
C ARG A 25 -4.40 -2.31 -10.34
N PRO A 26 -5.01 -3.51 -10.21
CA PRO A 26 -4.65 -4.65 -11.08
C PRO A 26 -4.94 -4.36 -12.55
N GLU A 27 -5.93 -3.54 -12.88
CA GLU A 27 -6.24 -3.14 -14.24
C GLU A 27 -5.14 -2.29 -14.88
N LYS A 28 -4.23 -1.74 -14.07
CA LYS A 28 -3.07 -0.94 -14.50
C LYS A 28 -1.77 -1.64 -14.13
N MET A 29 -1.78 -2.95 -13.89
CA MET A 29 -0.61 -3.71 -13.42
C MET A 29 0.01 -3.07 -12.18
N ASN A 30 -0.83 -2.51 -11.34
CA ASN A 30 -0.45 -1.84 -10.08
C ASN A 30 0.54 -0.69 -10.28
N ALA A 31 0.40 0.06 -11.39
CA ALA A 31 1.19 1.26 -11.60
C ALA A 31 0.95 2.25 -10.47
N LEU A 32 2.00 2.98 -10.08
CA LEU A 32 1.92 3.95 -8.99
C LEU A 32 1.07 5.14 -9.41
N TYR A 33 0.10 5.47 -8.59
CA TYR A 33 -0.85 6.56 -8.83
C TYR A 33 -0.36 7.84 -8.17
N GLY A 34 -0.43 8.96 -8.90
CA GLY A 34 -0.18 10.29 -8.33
C GLY A 34 1.17 10.41 -7.61
N THR A 35 2.26 10.00 -8.28
CA THR A 35 3.57 9.88 -7.62
C THR A 35 4.09 11.20 -7.05
N ALA A 36 3.63 12.34 -7.58
CA ALA A 36 4.06 13.66 -7.11
C ALA A 36 3.11 14.26 -6.07
N GLU A 37 2.04 13.56 -5.71
CA GLU A 37 0.99 14.09 -4.85
C GLU A 37 1.01 13.46 -3.47
N SER A 38 0.60 14.22 -2.45
CA SER A 38 0.53 13.73 -1.08
C SER A 38 -0.51 12.62 -0.89
N SER A 39 -1.50 12.54 -1.79
CA SER A 39 -2.53 11.51 -1.77
C SER A 39 -2.20 10.34 -2.70
N GLY A 40 -1.03 10.35 -3.35
CA GLY A 40 -0.64 9.30 -4.28
C GLY A 40 -0.15 8.04 -3.60
N THR A 41 0.12 7.00 -4.40
CA THR A 41 0.49 5.68 -3.89
C THR A 41 1.75 5.72 -3.03
N VAL A 42 2.79 6.41 -3.48
CA VAL A 42 4.07 6.44 -2.74
C VAL A 42 3.88 7.08 -1.37
N ALA A 43 3.14 8.19 -1.30
CA ALA A 43 2.86 8.85 -0.03
C ALA A 43 2.03 7.95 0.89
N LYS A 44 1.08 7.21 0.34
CA LYS A 44 0.25 6.30 1.14
C LYS A 44 1.03 5.09 1.63
N VAL A 45 1.97 4.57 0.85
CA VAL A 45 2.88 3.52 1.35
C VAL A 45 3.63 4.03 2.57
N GLY A 46 4.16 5.24 2.49
CA GLY A 46 4.86 5.85 3.63
C GLY A 46 3.97 6.00 4.85
N GLU A 47 2.73 6.45 4.65
CA GLU A 47 1.75 6.58 5.74
C GLU A 47 1.44 5.23 6.38
N TYR A 48 1.23 4.19 5.56
CA TYR A 48 0.95 2.85 6.04
C TYR A 48 2.14 2.28 6.81
N MET A 49 3.36 2.50 6.31
CA MET A 49 4.56 2.02 6.99
C MET A 49 4.74 2.69 8.35
N ARG A 50 4.47 3.98 8.45
CA ARG A 50 4.55 4.69 9.73
C ARG A 50 3.50 4.17 10.71
N ALA A 51 2.28 3.91 10.24
CA ALA A 51 1.24 3.34 11.08
C ALA A 51 1.63 1.95 11.59
N ALA A 52 2.24 1.14 10.71
CA ALA A 52 2.72 -0.20 11.08
C ALA A 52 3.82 -0.12 12.12
N ASP A 53 4.74 0.82 11.97
CA ASP A 53 5.84 1.00 12.92
C ASP A 53 5.33 1.37 14.32
N ASP A 54 4.23 2.12 14.38
CA ASP A 54 3.63 2.54 15.65
C ASP A 54 2.70 1.48 16.25
N ASP A 55 2.41 0.40 15.52
CA ASP A 55 1.47 -0.62 15.97
C ASP A 55 2.22 -1.80 16.60
N PRO A 56 2.13 -1.98 17.93
CA PRO A 56 2.88 -3.05 18.60
C PRO A 56 2.42 -4.45 18.22
N GLU A 57 1.25 -4.58 17.59
CA GLU A 57 0.76 -5.88 17.12
C GLU A 57 1.32 -6.28 15.77
N VAL A 58 1.91 -5.34 15.03
CA VAL A 58 2.49 -5.64 13.71
C VAL A 58 3.94 -6.10 13.91
N ARG A 59 4.24 -7.29 13.42
CA ARG A 59 5.57 -7.90 13.54
C ARG A 59 6.28 -7.96 12.18
N VAL A 60 5.52 -8.18 11.12
CA VAL A 60 6.04 -8.33 9.76
C VAL A 60 5.13 -7.58 8.82
N VAL A 61 5.72 -6.84 7.87
CA VAL A 61 4.97 -6.19 6.81
C VAL A 61 5.29 -6.89 5.50
N VAL A 62 4.25 -7.32 4.78
CA VAL A 62 4.38 -7.90 3.44
C VAL A 62 3.83 -6.90 2.44
N LEU A 63 4.66 -6.47 1.50
CA LEU A 63 4.24 -5.55 0.45
C LEU A 63 4.08 -6.36 -0.83
N THR A 64 2.90 -6.33 -1.42
CA THR A 64 2.59 -7.14 -2.60
C THR A 64 1.58 -6.40 -3.50
N GLY A 65 1.10 -7.06 -4.54
CA GLY A 65 0.12 -6.51 -5.45
C GLY A 65 -1.05 -7.46 -5.67
N VAL A 66 -2.23 -6.88 -5.87
CA VAL A 66 -3.44 -7.64 -6.22
C VAL A 66 -3.35 -7.99 -7.69
N GLY A 67 -3.71 -9.23 -8.03
CA GLY A 67 -3.73 -9.68 -9.42
C GLY A 67 -2.38 -10.21 -9.87
N ARG A 68 -2.06 -10.04 -11.17
CA ARG A 68 -0.92 -10.70 -11.79
C ARG A 68 0.42 -10.01 -11.56
N GLY A 69 0.40 -8.71 -11.25
CA GLY A 69 1.63 -7.93 -11.11
C GLY A 69 1.81 -7.38 -9.71
N PHE A 70 3.07 -7.19 -9.32
CA PHE A 70 3.38 -6.50 -8.08
C PHE A 70 3.18 -4.99 -8.26
N CYS A 71 4.02 -4.38 -9.08
CA CYS A 71 3.98 -2.94 -9.37
C CYS A 71 4.77 -2.70 -10.65
N SER A 72 4.17 -1.99 -11.61
CA SER A 72 4.83 -1.74 -12.90
C SER A 72 5.58 -0.40 -12.94
N GLY A 73 5.62 0.32 -11.82
CA GLY A 73 6.29 1.61 -11.75
C GLY A 73 5.32 2.77 -11.88
N ALA A 74 5.84 3.98 -12.10
CA ALA A 74 5.01 5.17 -12.18
C ALA A 74 4.08 5.12 -13.38
N ASP A 75 2.84 5.61 -13.20
CA ASP A 75 1.87 5.70 -14.28
C ASP A 75 2.16 6.99 -15.07
N LEU A 76 2.69 6.83 -16.26
CA LEU A 76 3.11 7.97 -17.10
C LEU A 76 1.95 8.75 -17.69
N LYS A 77 0.72 8.27 -17.52
CA LYS A 77 -0.48 8.96 -18.04
C LYS A 77 -1.12 9.88 -17.00
N GLU A 78 -0.53 10.01 -15.85
CA GLU A 78 -1.08 10.86 -14.78
C GLU A 78 -0.37 12.20 -14.63
#